data_e28a4ce820951506330298a4bb186fb7
#
_entry.id   e28a4ce820951506330298a4bb186fb7
#
_cell.length_a   1.000
_cell.length_b   1.000
_cell.length_c   1.000
_cell.angle_alpha   90.00
_cell.angle_beta   90.00
_cell.angle_gamma   90.00
#
_symmetry.space_group_name_H-M   'P 1'
#
loop_
_entity.id
_entity.type
_entity.pdbx_description
1 polymer ?
#
loop_
_entity_poly.entity_id
_entity_poly.type
_entity_poly.pdbx_seq_one_letter_code
_entity_poly.pdbx_strand_id
1 'polypeptide(L)'
;PNAVVIVNEEHYPFVTSQLSDTDVKVYTGEHALSAVVQMDTVDLVLTALVGYSGLSPTIKAIEAGKSIALANKETLVVAGELITRLAHEKGVNIYPVDSEHSAIFQCVVGEFHNKIEKIILTASGGPFRGRKKDELKLITKAQALKHPNWNMGAKVTVDSATLMNKGLEVIEAKWLFGLKAEQVEVVVHPQSIIHSMVQ
;
A
#
# COMPACT_ATOMS: atom_id res chain seq x y z
N PRO A 1 4.60 21.93 -5.29
CA PRO A 1 4.44 21.58 -3.88
C PRO A 1 4.86 22.74 -2.97
N ASN A 2 4.33 22.79 -1.75
CA ASN A 2 4.72 23.81 -0.78
C ASN A 2 5.90 23.33 0.10
N ALA A 3 6.13 22.03 0.14
CA ALA A 3 7.21 21.42 0.89
C ALA A 3 7.74 20.16 0.18
N VAL A 4 9.02 19.88 0.39
CA VAL A 4 9.72 18.67 -0.05
C VAL A 4 10.53 18.13 1.11
N VAL A 5 10.56 16.81 1.28
CA VAL A 5 11.40 16.14 2.27
C VAL A 5 12.41 15.25 1.56
N ILE A 6 13.68 15.43 1.88
CA ILE A 6 14.80 14.60 1.41
C ILE A 6 15.35 13.83 2.60
N VAL A 7 15.16 12.52 2.62
CA VAL A 7 15.59 11.68 3.76
C VAL A 7 17.11 11.61 3.82
N ASN A 8 17.79 11.43 2.67
CA ASN A 8 19.25 11.46 2.63
C ASN A 8 19.77 12.90 2.68
N GLU A 9 20.38 13.25 3.80
CA GLU A 9 20.91 14.60 4.08
C GLU A 9 21.98 15.05 3.09
N GLU A 10 22.71 14.14 2.47
CA GLU A 10 23.72 14.46 1.46
C GLU A 10 23.13 15.18 0.23
N HIS A 11 21.87 14.92 -0.09
CA HIS A 11 21.17 15.55 -1.22
C HIS A 11 20.49 16.88 -0.85
N TYR A 12 20.45 17.25 0.43
CA TYR A 12 19.80 18.47 0.89
C TYR A 12 20.34 19.74 0.23
N PRO A 13 21.69 19.97 0.17
CA PRO A 13 22.24 21.18 -0.46
C PRO A 13 21.87 21.26 -1.95
N PHE A 14 21.91 20.14 -2.67
CA PHE A 14 21.54 20.09 -4.07
C PHE A 14 20.06 20.46 -4.29
N VAL A 15 19.14 19.82 -3.56
CA VAL A 15 17.69 20.10 -3.72
C VAL A 15 17.36 21.52 -3.31
N THR A 16 17.94 22.02 -2.23
CA THR A 16 17.74 23.41 -1.79
C THR A 16 18.22 24.40 -2.85
N SER A 17 19.36 24.16 -3.50
CA SER A 17 19.87 25.02 -4.58
C SER A 17 18.95 24.99 -5.81
N GLN A 18 18.37 23.83 -6.15
CA GLN A 18 17.46 23.71 -7.30
C GLN A 18 16.09 24.39 -7.07
N LEU A 19 15.71 24.59 -5.81
CA LEU A 19 14.44 25.18 -5.42
C LEU A 19 14.57 26.61 -4.87
N SER A 20 15.78 27.21 -4.99
CA SER A 20 16.10 28.55 -4.43
C SER A 20 15.19 29.66 -4.93
N ASP A 21 14.71 29.57 -6.17
CA ASP A 21 13.85 30.57 -6.82
C ASP A 21 12.35 30.27 -6.66
N THR A 22 12.02 29.39 -5.71
CA THR A 22 10.63 28.97 -5.41
C THR A 22 10.29 29.17 -3.94
N ASP A 23 9.00 29.24 -3.61
CA ASP A 23 8.51 29.26 -2.22
C ASP A 23 8.49 27.87 -1.56
N VAL A 24 9.04 26.84 -2.21
CA VAL A 24 9.04 25.46 -1.70
C VAL A 24 10.02 25.31 -0.55
N LYS A 25 9.53 24.89 0.60
CA LYS A 25 10.36 24.62 1.78
C LYS A 25 10.98 23.22 1.67
N VAL A 26 12.28 23.12 1.86
CA VAL A 26 13.01 21.86 1.85
C VAL A 26 13.35 21.44 3.26
N TYR A 27 12.94 20.24 3.63
CA TYR A 27 13.23 19.59 4.92
C TYR A 27 14.12 18.36 4.69
N THR A 28 14.84 17.92 5.72
CA THR A 28 15.72 16.75 5.61
C THR A 28 15.62 15.81 6.80
N GLY A 29 16.01 14.56 6.58
CA GLY A 29 16.04 13.50 7.57
C GLY A 29 14.72 12.74 7.75
N GLU A 30 14.79 11.57 8.37
CA GLU A 30 13.62 10.70 8.60
C GLU A 30 12.53 11.36 9.46
N HIS A 31 12.93 12.17 10.45
CA HIS A 31 11.98 12.89 11.31
C HIS A 31 11.13 13.88 10.53
N ALA A 32 11.64 14.44 9.44
CA ALA A 32 10.91 15.39 8.61
C ALA A 32 9.73 14.73 7.89
N LEU A 33 9.79 13.45 7.54
CA LEU A 33 8.63 12.71 7.00
C LEU A 33 7.47 12.69 7.97
N SER A 34 7.76 12.41 9.23
CA SER A 34 6.75 12.39 10.29
C SER A 34 6.25 13.79 10.66
N ALA A 35 7.07 14.82 10.49
CA ALA A 35 6.69 16.20 10.77
C ALA A 35 5.78 16.80 9.67
N VAL A 36 6.10 16.55 8.39
CA VAL A 36 5.34 17.11 7.27
C VAL A 36 3.91 16.60 7.19
N VAL A 37 3.66 15.34 7.55
CA VAL A 37 2.31 14.76 7.53
C VAL A 37 1.40 15.31 8.64
N GLN A 38 1.95 15.99 9.64
CA GLN A 38 1.21 16.60 10.76
C GLN A 38 0.87 18.07 10.51
N MET A 39 1.33 18.67 9.42
CA MET A 39 1.05 20.10 9.13
C MET A 39 -0.45 20.37 9.04
N ASP A 40 -0.90 21.52 9.55
CA ASP A 40 -2.33 21.91 9.56
C ASP A 40 -2.92 21.99 8.15
N THR A 41 -2.10 22.30 7.15
CA THR A 41 -2.49 22.39 5.74
C THR A 41 -2.65 21.07 5.03
N VAL A 42 -2.39 19.93 5.71
CA VAL A 42 -2.55 18.57 5.18
C VAL A 42 -3.85 17.98 5.69
N ASP A 43 -4.75 17.58 4.81
CA ASP A 43 -6.02 16.92 5.14
C ASP A 43 -5.96 15.40 4.89
N LEU A 44 -5.21 15.00 3.86
CA LEU A 44 -5.08 13.62 3.40
C LEU A 44 -3.61 13.28 3.15
N VAL A 45 -3.17 12.14 3.65
CA VAL A 45 -1.81 11.63 3.42
C VAL A 45 -1.85 10.39 2.55
N LEU A 46 -1.26 10.46 1.35
CA LEU A 46 -0.99 9.28 0.52
C LEU A 46 0.27 8.59 1.04
N THR A 47 0.10 7.43 1.66
CA THR A 47 1.19 6.61 2.17
C THR A 47 1.66 5.63 1.10
N ALA A 48 2.70 5.99 0.35
CA ALA A 48 3.24 5.22 -0.77
C ALA A 48 4.72 4.86 -0.61
N LEU A 49 5.26 4.95 0.61
CA LEU A 49 6.63 4.52 0.91
C LEU A 49 6.74 2.99 0.87
N VAL A 50 7.90 2.48 0.48
CA VAL A 50 8.11 1.03 0.32
C VAL A 50 8.47 0.38 1.65
N GLY A 51 7.85 -0.76 1.94
CA GLY A 51 8.17 -1.58 3.11
C GLY A 51 7.81 -0.90 4.43
N TYR A 52 8.65 -1.09 5.46
CA TYR A 52 8.40 -0.62 6.82
C TYR A 52 8.48 0.91 6.99
N SER A 53 9.15 1.62 6.09
CA SER A 53 9.38 3.08 6.22
C SER A 53 8.10 3.93 6.22
N GLY A 54 7.00 3.38 5.71
CA GLY A 54 5.69 4.05 5.73
C GLY A 54 4.98 4.02 7.08
N LEU A 55 5.36 3.14 8.02
CA LEU A 55 4.61 2.92 9.27
C LEU A 55 4.61 4.16 10.18
N SER A 56 5.79 4.70 10.50
CA SER A 56 5.91 5.85 11.41
C SER A 56 5.19 7.09 10.89
N PRO A 57 5.37 7.52 9.63
CA PRO A 57 4.60 8.65 9.08
C PRO A 57 3.09 8.39 9.08
N THR A 58 2.62 7.16 8.81
CA THR A 58 1.20 6.82 8.86
C THR A 58 0.63 6.98 10.27
N ILE A 59 1.32 6.47 11.31
CA ILE A 59 0.91 6.66 12.70
C ILE A 59 0.80 8.15 13.03
N LYS A 60 1.83 8.94 12.68
CA LYS A 60 1.85 10.38 12.96
C LYS A 60 0.75 11.16 12.24
N ALA A 61 0.44 10.77 11.00
CA ALA A 61 -0.68 11.35 10.26
C ALA A 61 -2.02 11.08 10.97
N ILE A 62 -2.26 9.82 11.39
CA ILE A 62 -3.49 9.45 12.12
C ILE A 62 -3.57 10.15 13.47
N GLU A 63 -2.47 10.22 14.25
CA GLU A 63 -2.40 10.95 15.51
C GLU A 63 -2.78 12.44 15.35
N ALA A 64 -2.40 13.02 14.20
CA ALA A 64 -2.72 14.40 13.82
C ALA A 64 -4.12 14.56 13.17
N GLY A 65 -4.93 13.49 13.12
CA GLY A 65 -6.30 13.55 12.60
C GLY A 65 -6.38 13.60 11.06
N LYS A 66 -5.32 13.20 10.35
CA LYS A 66 -5.29 13.23 8.88
C LYS A 66 -5.86 11.95 8.31
N SER A 67 -6.72 12.05 7.28
CA SER A 67 -7.18 10.88 6.52
C SER A 67 -6.02 10.23 5.75
N ILE A 68 -6.09 8.92 5.56
CA ILE A 68 -5.03 8.13 4.92
C ILE A 68 -5.53 7.56 3.61
N ALA A 69 -4.81 7.80 2.52
CA ALA A 69 -4.89 7.03 1.28
C ALA A 69 -3.76 6.00 1.29
N LEU A 70 -4.10 4.73 1.58
CA LEU A 70 -3.13 3.69 1.89
C LEU A 70 -2.72 2.92 0.64
N ALA A 71 -1.49 3.16 0.15
CA ALA A 71 -0.85 2.36 -0.89
C ALA A 71 0.25 1.45 -0.32
N ASN A 72 0.77 1.77 0.87
CA ASN A 72 1.78 0.98 1.58
C ASN A 72 1.10 -0.12 2.42
N LYS A 73 0.80 -1.26 1.78
CA LYS A 73 0.14 -2.40 2.43
C LYS A 73 0.92 -2.97 3.61
N GLU A 74 2.25 -2.85 3.59
CA GLU A 74 3.12 -3.35 4.65
C GLU A 74 2.79 -2.72 6.00
N THR A 75 2.27 -1.51 6.01
CA THR A 75 1.80 -0.83 7.24
C THR A 75 0.72 -1.65 7.95
N LEU A 76 -0.26 -2.18 7.22
CA LEU A 76 -1.30 -3.04 7.81
C LEU A 76 -0.81 -4.46 8.08
N VAL A 77 0.11 -4.97 7.27
CA VAL A 77 0.70 -6.30 7.50
C VAL A 77 1.45 -6.34 8.83
N VAL A 78 2.22 -5.29 9.12
CA VAL A 78 3.07 -5.22 10.33
C VAL A 78 2.28 -4.77 11.56
N ALA A 79 1.36 -3.83 11.41
CA ALA A 79 0.72 -3.15 12.53
C ALA A 79 -0.78 -2.91 12.31
N GLY A 80 -1.47 -3.79 11.59
CA GLY A 80 -2.88 -3.61 11.21
C GLY A 80 -3.80 -3.36 12.40
N GLU A 81 -3.68 -4.13 13.48
CA GLU A 81 -4.47 -3.93 14.70
C GLU A 81 -4.25 -2.54 15.31
N LEU A 82 -2.99 -2.11 15.40
CA LEU A 82 -2.64 -0.79 15.93
C LEU A 82 -3.21 0.33 15.05
N ILE A 83 -3.01 0.23 13.73
CA ILE A 83 -3.41 1.26 12.77
C ILE A 83 -4.92 1.40 12.72
N THR A 84 -5.67 0.30 12.62
CA THR A 84 -7.13 0.34 12.54
C THR A 84 -7.76 0.83 13.84
N ARG A 85 -7.23 0.40 15.00
CA ARG A 85 -7.66 0.90 16.30
C ARG A 85 -7.40 2.40 16.43
N LEU A 86 -6.20 2.86 16.12
CA LEU A 86 -5.83 4.28 16.21
C LEU A 86 -6.68 5.15 15.27
N ALA A 87 -6.92 4.68 14.04
CA ALA A 87 -7.79 5.38 13.10
C ALA A 87 -9.22 5.51 13.64
N HIS A 88 -9.77 4.44 14.23
CA HIS A 88 -11.07 4.46 14.86
C HIS A 88 -11.13 5.43 16.06
N GLU A 89 -10.15 5.38 16.97
CA GLU A 89 -10.05 6.27 18.14
C GLU A 89 -9.95 7.74 17.75
N LYS A 90 -9.30 8.05 16.62
CA LYS A 90 -9.13 9.42 16.10
C LYS A 90 -10.23 9.86 15.13
N GLY A 91 -11.15 8.96 14.75
CA GLY A 91 -12.18 9.25 13.75
C GLY A 91 -11.60 9.52 12.34
N VAL A 92 -10.49 8.88 12.02
CA VAL A 92 -9.76 9.04 10.76
C VAL A 92 -10.17 7.96 9.77
N ASN A 93 -10.38 8.34 8.51
CA ASN A 93 -10.68 7.39 7.45
C ASN A 93 -9.39 6.84 6.82
N ILE A 94 -9.40 5.53 6.50
CA ILE A 94 -8.37 4.87 5.72
C ILE A 94 -8.99 4.43 4.39
N TYR A 95 -8.52 5.02 3.29
CA TYR A 95 -8.96 4.71 1.93
C TYR A 95 -7.95 3.79 1.25
N PRO A 96 -8.36 2.62 0.74
CA PRO A 96 -7.44 1.74 0.02
C PRO A 96 -7.06 2.32 -1.34
N VAL A 97 -5.77 2.26 -1.67
CA VAL A 97 -5.23 2.64 -2.98
C VAL A 97 -4.88 1.42 -3.82
N ASP A 98 -4.48 0.33 -3.17
CA ASP A 98 -4.22 -0.94 -3.85
C ASP A 98 -5.44 -1.36 -4.68
N SER A 99 -5.24 -1.76 -5.93
CA SER A 99 -6.31 -1.89 -6.92
C SER A 99 -7.40 -2.88 -6.50
N GLU A 100 -7.02 -4.00 -5.92
CA GLU A 100 -7.95 -5.02 -5.45
C GLU A 100 -8.82 -4.50 -4.29
N HIS A 101 -8.19 -3.82 -3.33
CA HIS A 101 -8.89 -3.26 -2.17
C HIS A 101 -9.73 -2.03 -2.54
N SER A 102 -9.25 -1.23 -3.47
CA SER A 102 -10.03 -0.12 -4.03
C SER A 102 -11.29 -0.62 -4.75
N ALA A 103 -11.19 -1.74 -5.49
CA ALA A 103 -12.35 -2.36 -6.13
C ALA A 103 -13.38 -2.86 -5.10
N ILE A 104 -12.91 -3.51 -4.01
CA ILE A 104 -13.78 -3.94 -2.90
C ILE A 104 -14.44 -2.72 -2.26
N PHE A 105 -13.66 -1.69 -1.94
CA PHE A 105 -14.17 -0.46 -1.34
C PHE A 105 -15.30 0.16 -2.18
N GLN A 106 -15.13 0.24 -3.50
CA GLN A 106 -16.16 0.74 -4.41
C GLN A 106 -17.42 -0.13 -4.43
N CYS A 107 -17.31 -1.44 -4.24
CA CYS A 107 -18.47 -2.34 -4.15
C CYS A 107 -19.26 -2.15 -2.85
N VAL A 108 -18.60 -1.80 -1.73
CA VAL A 108 -19.25 -1.70 -0.42
C VAL A 108 -19.69 -0.29 -0.06
N VAL A 109 -19.27 0.73 -0.80
CA VAL A 109 -19.71 2.11 -0.58
C VAL A 109 -21.22 2.21 -0.83
N GLY A 110 -21.94 2.67 0.18
CA GLY A 110 -23.42 2.75 0.16
C GLY A 110 -24.14 1.51 0.67
N GLU A 111 -23.45 0.39 0.83
CA GLU A 111 -24.02 -0.90 1.28
C GLU A 111 -23.86 -1.10 2.80
N PHE A 112 -24.00 -0.03 3.60
CA PHE A 112 -23.72 -0.04 5.05
C PHE A 112 -24.56 -1.04 5.88
N HIS A 113 -25.68 -1.51 5.34
CA HIS A 113 -26.57 -2.47 6.00
C HIS A 113 -26.25 -3.92 5.64
N ASN A 114 -25.47 -4.13 4.59
CA ASN A 114 -25.11 -5.46 4.10
C ASN A 114 -23.78 -5.90 4.71
N LYS A 115 -23.79 -7.09 5.31
CA LYS A 115 -22.54 -7.67 5.83
C LYS A 115 -21.80 -8.37 4.71
N ILE A 116 -20.51 -8.17 4.64
CA ILE A 116 -19.65 -8.93 3.75
C ILE A 116 -19.62 -10.39 4.23
N GLU A 117 -20.09 -11.30 3.42
CA GLU A 117 -19.98 -12.73 3.65
C GLU A 117 -18.55 -13.19 3.29
N LYS A 118 -18.05 -12.77 2.12
CA LYS A 118 -16.78 -13.15 1.57
C LYS A 118 -16.22 -12.10 0.61
N ILE A 119 -14.91 -12.01 0.57
CA ILE A 119 -14.14 -11.28 -0.47
C ILE A 119 -13.34 -12.28 -1.30
N ILE A 120 -13.32 -12.07 -2.62
CA ILE A 120 -12.51 -12.85 -3.55
C ILE A 120 -11.50 -11.91 -4.20
N LEU A 121 -10.24 -12.03 -3.80
CA LEU A 121 -9.11 -11.31 -4.39
C LEU A 121 -8.65 -12.01 -5.65
N THR A 122 -8.52 -11.30 -6.74
CA THR A 122 -7.94 -11.86 -7.97
C THR A 122 -6.41 -11.69 -7.98
N ALA A 123 -5.72 -12.57 -8.65
CA ALA A 123 -4.28 -12.52 -8.86
C ALA A 123 -3.95 -12.85 -10.31
N SER A 124 -2.98 -12.16 -10.91
CA SER A 124 -2.48 -12.52 -12.25
C SER A 124 -1.81 -13.90 -12.29
N GLY A 125 -1.33 -14.37 -11.14
CA GLY A 125 -0.56 -15.59 -10.98
C GLY A 125 0.95 -15.41 -11.22
N GLY A 126 1.38 -14.20 -11.58
CA GLY A 126 2.79 -13.85 -11.78
C GLY A 126 3.44 -14.54 -13.00
N PRO A 127 4.75 -14.29 -13.23
CA PRO A 127 5.49 -14.79 -14.39
C PRO A 127 5.75 -16.31 -14.37
N PHE A 128 5.57 -16.96 -13.24
CA PHE A 128 5.90 -18.39 -13.07
C PHE A 128 4.66 -19.29 -12.99
N ARG A 129 3.48 -18.73 -13.26
CA ARG A 129 2.24 -19.49 -13.34
C ARG A 129 2.39 -20.68 -14.32
N GLY A 130 1.96 -21.88 -13.86
CA GLY A 130 2.01 -23.12 -14.63
C GLY A 130 3.36 -23.81 -14.66
N ARG A 131 4.42 -23.24 -14.08
CA ARG A 131 5.72 -23.89 -13.97
C ARG A 131 5.74 -24.98 -12.91
N LYS A 132 6.48 -26.07 -13.19
CA LYS A 132 6.67 -27.17 -12.24
C LYS A 132 7.70 -26.78 -11.16
N LYS A 133 7.62 -27.44 -10.00
CA LYS A 133 8.50 -27.19 -8.85
C LYS A 133 10.00 -27.24 -9.19
N ASP A 134 10.42 -28.16 -10.05
CA ASP A 134 11.84 -28.30 -10.42
C ASP A 134 12.31 -27.18 -11.35
N GLU A 135 11.45 -26.62 -12.18
CA GLU A 135 11.75 -25.47 -13.02
C GLU A 135 11.90 -24.19 -12.17
N LEU A 136 11.18 -24.13 -11.02
CA LEU A 136 11.27 -23.00 -10.10
C LEU A 136 12.64 -22.90 -9.41
N LYS A 137 13.36 -24.00 -9.24
CA LYS A 137 14.71 -24.04 -8.65
C LYS A 137 15.77 -23.29 -9.48
N LEU A 138 15.51 -23.14 -10.78
CA LEU A 138 16.43 -22.55 -11.74
C LEU A 138 16.11 -21.08 -12.07
N ILE A 139 15.11 -20.48 -11.38
CA ILE A 139 14.68 -19.13 -11.64
C ILE A 139 15.75 -18.13 -11.18
N THR A 140 16.03 -17.18 -12.07
CA THR A 140 16.95 -16.08 -11.80
C THR A 140 16.21 -14.83 -11.33
N LYS A 141 16.92 -13.92 -10.63
CA LYS A 141 16.42 -12.60 -10.26
C LYS A 141 15.87 -11.82 -11.47
N ALA A 142 16.57 -11.88 -12.60
CA ALA A 142 16.15 -11.19 -13.82
C ALA A 142 14.81 -11.71 -14.36
N GLN A 143 14.51 -12.99 -14.20
CA GLN A 143 13.22 -13.57 -14.57
C GLN A 143 12.11 -13.16 -13.59
N ALA A 144 12.40 -13.11 -12.29
CA ALA A 144 11.45 -12.65 -11.26
C ALA A 144 11.07 -11.18 -11.42
N LEU A 145 11.95 -10.36 -11.96
CA LEU A 145 11.71 -8.92 -12.23
C LEU A 145 10.92 -8.66 -13.52
N LYS A 146 10.52 -9.70 -14.26
CA LYS A 146 9.71 -9.54 -15.48
C LYS A 146 8.27 -9.94 -15.22
N HIS A 147 7.40 -8.97 -14.93
CA HIS A 147 5.97 -9.24 -14.81
C HIS A 147 5.31 -9.32 -16.21
N PRO A 148 4.40 -10.31 -16.48
CA PRO A 148 3.80 -10.47 -17.81
C PRO A 148 2.88 -9.32 -18.23
N ASN A 149 2.20 -8.68 -17.28
CA ASN A 149 1.13 -7.71 -17.55
C ASN A 149 1.49 -6.26 -17.14
N TRP A 150 2.38 -6.07 -16.14
CA TRP A 150 2.58 -4.78 -15.49
C TRP A 150 4.05 -4.39 -15.40
N ASN A 151 4.31 -3.09 -15.59
CA ASN A 151 5.61 -2.50 -15.27
C ASN A 151 5.51 -1.83 -13.88
N MET A 152 6.08 -2.47 -12.86
CA MET A 152 5.96 -2.08 -11.46
C MET A 152 7.34 -1.92 -10.82
N GLY A 153 7.38 -1.37 -9.60
CA GLY A 153 8.60 -1.33 -8.80
C GLY A 153 9.17 -2.73 -8.52
N ALA A 154 10.49 -2.82 -8.29
CA ALA A 154 11.19 -4.10 -8.15
C ALA A 154 10.62 -4.97 -7.01
N LYS A 155 10.32 -4.38 -5.85
CA LYS A 155 9.77 -5.10 -4.69
C LYS A 155 8.45 -5.78 -5.03
N VAL A 156 7.44 -5.04 -5.50
CA VAL A 156 6.12 -5.58 -5.80
C VAL A 156 6.17 -6.60 -6.96
N THR A 157 7.09 -6.43 -7.91
CA THR A 157 7.29 -7.37 -9.02
C THR A 157 7.79 -8.73 -8.52
N VAL A 158 8.76 -8.75 -7.60
CA VAL A 158 9.25 -9.99 -6.96
C VAL A 158 8.18 -10.62 -6.09
N ASP A 159 7.45 -9.83 -5.32
CA ASP A 159 6.34 -10.32 -4.50
C ASP A 159 5.23 -10.96 -5.36
N SER A 160 4.91 -10.35 -6.50
CA SER A 160 3.97 -10.92 -7.47
C SER A 160 4.47 -12.25 -8.06
N ALA A 161 5.77 -12.34 -8.36
CA ALA A 161 6.39 -13.54 -8.90
C ALA A 161 6.28 -14.76 -7.97
N THR A 162 6.26 -14.51 -6.67
CA THR A 162 6.16 -15.53 -5.61
C THR A 162 4.74 -15.70 -5.04
N LEU A 163 3.76 -14.91 -5.51
CA LEU A 163 2.43 -14.74 -4.90
C LEU A 163 2.48 -14.15 -3.47
N MET A 164 3.62 -13.71 -2.98
CA MET A 164 3.74 -13.04 -1.69
C MET A 164 2.91 -11.75 -1.67
N ASN A 165 2.88 -10.99 -2.79
CA ASN A 165 2.03 -9.80 -2.89
C ASN A 165 0.57 -10.12 -2.55
N LYS A 166 0.04 -11.21 -3.08
CA LYS A 166 -1.33 -11.64 -2.79
C LYS A 166 -1.51 -12.08 -1.32
N GLY A 167 -0.50 -12.71 -0.73
CA GLY A 167 -0.50 -13.02 0.71
C GLY A 167 -0.54 -11.75 1.58
N LEU A 168 0.22 -10.72 1.21
CA LEU A 168 0.17 -9.42 1.90
C LEU A 168 -1.20 -8.75 1.74
N GLU A 169 -1.80 -8.83 0.56
CA GLU A 169 -3.13 -8.29 0.28
C GLU A 169 -4.25 -9.00 1.05
N VAL A 170 -4.15 -10.31 1.30
CA VAL A 170 -5.09 -11.03 2.18
C VAL A 170 -5.05 -10.45 3.60
N ILE A 171 -3.86 -10.17 4.12
CA ILE A 171 -3.68 -9.57 5.45
C ILE A 171 -4.23 -8.13 5.46
N GLU A 172 -3.96 -7.37 4.42
CA GLU A 172 -4.47 -6.00 4.25
C GLU A 172 -6.00 -5.99 4.21
N ALA A 173 -6.65 -6.85 3.41
CA ALA A 173 -8.10 -6.97 3.32
C ALA A 173 -8.74 -7.28 4.67
N LYS A 174 -8.13 -8.19 5.45
CA LYS A 174 -8.58 -8.53 6.80
C LYS A 174 -8.71 -7.28 7.67
N TRP A 175 -7.70 -6.40 7.64
CA TRP A 175 -7.67 -5.21 8.48
C TRP A 175 -8.55 -4.07 7.95
N LEU A 176 -8.53 -3.83 6.63
CA LEU A 176 -9.32 -2.75 6.01
C LEU A 176 -10.83 -2.96 6.16
N PHE A 177 -11.28 -4.21 6.01
CA PHE A 177 -12.70 -4.53 5.97
C PHE A 177 -13.19 -5.27 7.22
N GLY A 178 -12.33 -5.42 8.24
CA GLY A 178 -12.71 -6.06 9.51
C GLY A 178 -13.08 -7.54 9.38
N LEU A 179 -12.45 -8.27 8.47
CA LEU A 179 -12.79 -9.64 8.12
C LEU A 179 -11.94 -10.67 8.90
N LYS A 180 -12.46 -11.91 8.96
CA LYS A 180 -11.68 -13.08 9.35
C LYS A 180 -10.90 -13.60 8.14
N ALA A 181 -9.81 -14.33 8.38
CA ALA A 181 -9.01 -14.91 7.32
C ALA A 181 -9.81 -15.83 6.39
N GLU A 182 -10.75 -16.58 6.94
CA GLU A 182 -11.62 -17.54 6.22
C GLU A 182 -12.60 -16.85 5.26
N GLN A 183 -12.82 -15.56 5.42
CA GLN A 183 -13.70 -14.76 4.56
C GLN A 183 -12.95 -14.18 3.34
N VAL A 184 -11.63 -14.39 3.22
CA VAL A 184 -10.83 -13.88 2.11
C VAL A 184 -10.32 -15.05 1.27
N GLU A 185 -10.86 -15.18 0.07
CA GLU A 185 -10.41 -16.16 -0.92
C GLU A 185 -9.51 -15.51 -1.98
N VAL A 186 -8.66 -16.32 -2.60
CA VAL A 186 -7.80 -15.90 -3.70
C VAL A 186 -8.07 -16.74 -4.93
N VAL A 187 -8.29 -16.08 -6.07
CA VAL A 187 -8.50 -16.74 -7.37
C VAL A 187 -7.48 -16.21 -8.38
N VAL A 188 -6.82 -17.13 -9.08
CA VAL A 188 -5.92 -16.74 -10.17
C VAL A 188 -6.75 -16.40 -11.41
N HIS A 189 -6.70 -15.12 -11.81
CA HIS A 189 -7.38 -14.55 -12.97
C HIS A 189 -6.32 -13.98 -13.94
N PRO A 190 -5.84 -14.80 -14.88
CA PRO A 190 -4.70 -14.44 -15.73
C PRO A 190 -4.86 -13.17 -16.55
N GLN A 191 -6.09 -12.87 -16.96
CA GLN A 191 -6.42 -11.71 -17.77
C GLN A 191 -6.37 -10.39 -16.99
N SER A 192 -6.46 -10.46 -15.64
CA SER A 192 -6.44 -9.31 -14.74
C SER A 192 -7.42 -8.20 -15.12
N ILE A 193 -8.62 -8.58 -15.61
CA ILE A 193 -9.71 -7.64 -15.96
C ILE A 193 -10.53 -7.32 -14.72
N ILE A 194 -10.87 -8.36 -13.93
CA ILE A 194 -11.58 -8.22 -12.66
C ILE A 194 -10.55 -8.16 -11.55
N HIS A 195 -10.59 -7.11 -10.71
CA HIS A 195 -9.63 -6.93 -9.63
C HIS A 195 -10.06 -7.59 -8.32
N SER A 196 -11.38 -7.60 -8.02
CA SER A 196 -11.94 -8.26 -6.84
C SER A 196 -13.43 -8.48 -6.98
N MET A 197 -13.99 -9.31 -6.11
CA MET A 197 -15.44 -9.51 -5.98
C MET A 197 -15.81 -9.53 -4.50
N VAL A 198 -17.05 -9.08 -4.20
CA VAL A 198 -17.63 -9.08 -2.86
C VAL A 198 -18.92 -9.89 -2.91
N GLN A 199 -19.12 -10.76 -1.93
CA GLN A 199 -20.31 -11.55 -1.72
C GLN A 199 -20.94 -11.18 -0.38
#